data_8e597f04ea37089c30a5440ea2802e2d
#
_entry.id   8e597f04ea37089c30a5440ea2802e2d
#
_cell.length_a   1.000
_cell.length_b   1.000
_cell.length_c   1.000
_cell.angle_alpha   90.00
_cell.angle_beta   90.00
_cell.angle_gamma   90.00
#
_symmetry.space_group_name_H-M   'P 1'
#
loop_
_entity.id
_entity.type
_entity.pdbx_description
1 polymer ?
#
loop_
_entity_poly.entity_id
_entity_poly.type
_entity_poly.pdbx_seq_one_letter_code
_entity_poly.pdbx_strand_id
1 'polypeptide(L)'
;MLTLRVNAQNFELVDHQENFQAFVNQVIRIPLKIKNNSDKAQFYIVRKTRGDLGESQKGYFCIDNNCLEASIVEFSKRVEPGETLNLSYTVESGLQSAQNSFKFEVFPKGNPSDAIEQAVNLVVDERVQRSLYQSKDITIHDVYPNPVQDQAIIDYKINSDLIKVKIVLQNVLGRPMGEYELSEADTRIKIQTDDLPPGIYFYTLYIDHNGVFTRKIMVRR
;
A
#
# COMPACT_ATOMS: atom_id res chain seq x y z
N MET A 1 10.80 -49.17 21.57
CA MET A 1 11.51 -47.93 21.17
C MET A 1 10.62 -47.25 20.12
N LEU A 2 9.77 -46.31 20.52
CA LEU A 2 8.86 -45.60 19.62
C LEU A 2 9.67 -44.48 18.94
N THR A 3 9.99 -44.65 17.67
CA THR A 3 10.52 -43.59 16.85
C THR A 3 9.39 -42.63 16.49
N LEU A 4 9.35 -41.48 17.15
CA LEU A 4 8.55 -40.33 16.73
C LEU A 4 9.09 -39.89 15.35
N ARG A 5 8.34 -40.23 14.29
CA ARG A 5 8.56 -39.60 12.98
C ARG A 5 8.05 -38.15 13.08
N VAL A 6 8.94 -37.24 13.26
CA VAL A 6 8.68 -35.84 12.98
C VAL A 6 8.49 -35.77 11.46
N ASN A 7 7.25 -35.65 10.99
CA ASN A 7 6.99 -35.29 9.61
C ASN A 7 7.53 -33.88 9.40
N ALA A 8 8.76 -33.73 8.94
CA ALA A 8 9.23 -32.49 8.39
C ALA A 8 8.37 -32.19 7.16
N GLN A 9 7.56 -31.17 7.20
CA GLN A 9 6.81 -30.71 6.02
C GLN A 9 7.81 -30.41 4.92
N ASN A 10 7.58 -30.93 3.73
CA ASN A 10 8.44 -30.78 2.57
C ASN A 10 8.40 -29.35 1.99
N PHE A 11 7.65 -28.45 2.60
CA PHE A 11 7.57 -27.03 2.25
C PHE A 11 7.10 -26.22 3.46
N GLU A 12 7.30 -24.92 3.40
CA GLU A 12 6.87 -23.97 4.43
C GLU A 12 6.40 -22.66 3.82
N LEU A 13 5.54 -21.95 4.52
CA LEU A 13 5.25 -20.54 4.27
C LEU A 13 6.22 -19.69 5.09
N VAL A 14 7.03 -18.88 4.42
CA VAL A 14 7.98 -17.98 5.07
C VAL A 14 7.44 -16.54 5.11
N ASP A 15 7.85 -15.77 6.12
CA ASP A 15 7.45 -14.35 6.30
C ASP A 15 5.92 -14.15 6.37
N HIS A 16 5.19 -15.07 7.01
CA HIS A 16 3.76 -14.93 7.15
C HIS A 16 3.40 -13.90 8.23
N GLN A 17 2.56 -12.95 7.84
CA GLN A 17 1.96 -11.95 8.71
C GLN A 17 0.44 -12.10 8.64
N GLU A 18 -0.23 -12.00 9.78
CA GLU A 18 -1.68 -12.20 9.87
C GLU A 18 -2.48 -10.90 9.81
N ASN A 19 -1.90 -9.78 10.24
CA ASN A 19 -2.63 -8.53 10.36
C ASN A 19 -1.98 -7.44 9.53
N PHE A 20 -2.77 -6.81 8.69
CA PHE A 20 -2.38 -5.70 7.84
C PHE A 20 -3.28 -4.51 8.08
N GLN A 21 -2.70 -3.31 7.98
CA GLN A 21 -3.42 -2.05 8.00
C GLN A 21 -3.10 -1.27 6.74
N ALA A 22 -4.12 -0.62 6.22
CA ALA A 22 -4.03 0.25 5.06
C ALA A 22 -4.99 1.41 5.20
N PHE A 23 -4.83 2.40 4.35
CA PHE A 23 -5.80 3.46 4.18
C PHE A 23 -6.53 3.30 2.85
N VAL A 24 -7.67 3.96 2.70
CA VAL A 24 -8.37 4.05 1.41
C VAL A 24 -7.43 4.57 0.31
N ASN A 25 -7.66 4.17 -0.93
CA ASN A 25 -6.82 4.48 -2.10
C ASN A 25 -5.36 4.01 -1.99
N GLN A 26 -5.12 2.90 -1.31
CA GLN A 26 -3.79 2.27 -1.27
C GLN A 26 -3.80 0.89 -1.93
N VAL A 27 -2.63 0.49 -2.38
CA VAL A 27 -2.36 -0.87 -2.84
C VAL A 27 -1.53 -1.58 -1.78
N ILE A 28 -2.06 -2.69 -1.26
CA ILE A 28 -1.44 -3.50 -0.21
C ILE A 28 -1.01 -4.82 -0.80
N ARG A 29 0.21 -5.26 -0.50
CA ARG A 29 0.72 -6.57 -0.88
C ARG A 29 0.83 -7.44 0.36
N ILE A 30 0.06 -8.52 0.39
CA ILE A 30 0.07 -9.56 1.41
C ILE A 30 1.01 -10.66 0.93
N PRO A 31 2.18 -10.86 1.55
CA PRO A 31 3.14 -11.86 1.09
C PRO A 31 2.64 -13.28 1.37
N LEU A 32 2.86 -14.17 0.40
CA LEU A 32 2.57 -15.61 0.47
C LEU A 32 3.79 -16.36 -0.07
N LYS A 33 4.92 -16.30 0.64
CA LYS A 33 6.17 -16.90 0.18
C LYS A 33 6.22 -18.38 0.49
N ILE A 34 6.42 -19.21 -0.54
CA ILE A 34 6.44 -20.65 -0.45
C ILE A 34 7.84 -21.17 -0.70
N LYS A 35 8.46 -21.80 0.30
CA LYS A 35 9.77 -22.42 0.17
C LYS A 35 9.62 -23.94 0.00
N ASN A 36 10.21 -24.47 -1.06
CA ASN A 36 10.30 -25.91 -1.29
C ASN A 36 11.51 -26.49 -0.55
N ASN A 37 11.27 -27.20 0.54
CA ASN A 37 12.32 -27.86 1.34
C ASN A 37 12.59 -29.30 0.90
N SER A 38 11.91 -29.79 -0.15
CA SER A 38 12.14 -31.14 -0.69
C SER A 38 13.34 -31.19 -1.64
N ASP A 39 13.79 -32.37 -1.92
CA ASP A 39 14.90 -32.68 -2.86
C ASP A 39 14.46 -32.70 -4.33
N LYS A 40 13.16 -32.45 -4.61
CA LYS A 40 12.57 -32.50 -5.93
C LYS A 40 11.76 -31.25 -6.24
N ALA A 41 11.70 -30.90 -7.53
CA ALA A 41 10.77 -29.88 -8.00
C ALA A 41 9.32 -30.30 -7.71
N GLN A 42 8.54 -29.38 -7.15
CA GLN A 42 7.15 -29.63 -6.78
C GLN A 42 6.23 -28.59 -7.44
N PHE A 43 5.02 -29.02 -7.79
CA PHE A 43 3.95 -28.07 -8.13
C PHE A 43 3.12 -27.82 -6.89
N TYR A 44 3.02 -26.55 -6.52
CA TYR A 44 2.14 -26.12 -5.43
C TYR A 44 0.87 -25.51 -5.99
N ILE A 45 -0.24 -25.88 -5.39
CA ILE A 45 -1.54 -25.23 -5.59
C ILE A 45 -1.63 -24.11 -4.57
N VAL A 46 -1.98 -22.91 -5.03
CA VAL A 46 -2.29 -21.76 -4.20
C VAL A 46 -3.75 -21.40 -4.44
N ARG A 47 -4.52 -21.34 -3.38
CA ARG A 47 -5.96 -21.13 -3.45
C ARG A 47 -6.39 -20.08 -2.43
N LYS A 48 -7.24 -19.13 -2.84
CA LYS A 48 -7.99 -18.28 -1.92
C LYS A 48 -9.32 -18.95 -1.62
N THR A 49 -9.52 -19.40 -0.39
CA THR A 49 -10.73 -20.14 0.03
C THR A 49 -11.78 -19.24 0.67
N ARG A 50 -11.35 -18.08 1.21
CA ARG A 50 -12.23 -17.09 1.81
C ARG A 50 -11.69 -15.68 1.57
N GLY A 51 -12.57 -14.72 1.52
CA GLY A 51 -12.26 -13.31 1.50
C GLY A 51 -13.14 -12.57 0.51
N ASP A 52 -14.12 -11.88 1.05
CA ASP A 52 -14.98 -10.99 0.29
C ASP A 52 -14.35 -9.58 0.28
N LEU A 53 -14.38 -8.97 -0.86
CA LEU A 53 -13.95 -7.60 -1.08
C LEU A 53 -15.19 -6.72 -1.26
N GLY A 54 -15.12 -5.50 -0.75
CA GLY A 54 -16.16 -4.51 -0.99
C GLY A 54 -16.20 -4.09 -2.48
N GLU A 55 -17.31 -3.50 -2.91
CA GLU A 55 -17.57 -3.13 -4.32
C GLU A 55 -16.47 -2.26 -4.95
N SER A 56 -15.83 -1.40 -4.16
CA SER A 56 -14.74 -0.53 -4.63
C SER A 56 -13.36 -1.14 -4.50
N GLN A 57 -13.24 -2.36 -3.94
CA GLN A 57 -11.99 -3.05 -3.73
C GLN A 57 -11.71 -4.03 -4.88
N LYS A 58 -10.41 -4.26 -5.16
CA LYS A 58 -9.96 -5.30 -6.07
C LYS A 58 -8.87 -6.13 -5.41
N GLY A 59 -8.83 -7.42 -5.70
CA GLY A 59 -7.81 -8.31 -5.17
C GLY A 59 -7.38 -9.33 -6.21
N TYR A 60 -6.08 -9.56 -6.31
CA TYR A 60 -5.49 -10.47 -7.28
C TYR A 60 -4.14 -11.00 -6.81
N PHE A 61 -3.76 -12.16 -7.31
CA PHE A 61 -2.44 -12.73 -7.06
C PHE A 61 -1.38 -12.11 -7.96
N CYS A 62 -0.18 -11.89 -7.40
CA CYS A 62 0.99 -11.47 -8.18
C CYS A 62 2.16 -12.41 -7.88
N ILE A 63 2.82 -12.91 -8.92
CA ILE A 63 4.04 -13.72 -8.86
C ILE A 63 5.18 -12.83 -9.35
N ASP A 64 6.12 -12.53 -8.49
CA ASP A 64 7.14 -11.49 -8.71
C ASP A 64 6.45 -10.16 -9.08
N ASN A 65 6.64 -9.69 -10.32
CA ASN A 65 6.02 -8.46 -10.83
C ASN A 65 4.85 -8.70 -11.79
N ASN A 66 4.46 -9.98 -12.02
CA ASN A 66 3.38 -10.33 -12.92
C ASN A 66 2.11 -10.65 -12.13
N CYS A 67 1.07 -9.88 -12.34
CA CYS A 67 -0.20 -10.07 -11.66
C CYS A 67 -1.19 -10.84 -12.54
N LEU A 68 -1.95 -11.74 -11.92
CA LEU A 68 -2.99 -12.53 -12.55
C LEU A 68 -4.31 -11.74 -12.59
N GLU A 69 -5.26 -12.20 -13.39
CA GLU A 69 -6.60 -11.62 -13.39
C GLU A 69 -7.30 -11.80 -12.04
N ALA A 70 -8.10 -10.83 -11.62
CA ALA A 70 -8.80 -10.84 -10.34
C ALA A 70 -9.80 -12.01 -10.19
N SER A 71 -10.24 -12.59 -11.30
CA SER A 71 -11.11 -13.78 -11.35
C SER A 71 -10.41 -15.08 -10.94
N ILE A 72 -9.06 -15.09 -10.96
CA ILE A 72 -8.27 -16.28 -10.61
C ILE A 72 -8.17 -16.41 -9.09
N VAL A 73 -8.88 -17.39 -8.56
CA VAL A 73 -8.87 -17.72 -7.12
C VAL A 73 -7.97 -18.91 -6.78
N GLU A 74 -7.53 -19.66 -7.79
CA GLU A 74 -6.65 -20.81 -7.66
C GLU A 74 -5.72 -20.92 -8.87
N PHE A 75 -4.47 -21.27 -8.64
CA PHE A 75 -3.51 -21.60 -9.68
C PHE A 75 -2.44 -22.57 -9.17
N SER A 76 -1.62 -23.11 -10.08
CA SER A 76 -0.46 -23.93 -9.71
C SER A 76 0.84 -23.33 -10.23
N LYS A 77 1.91 -23.47 -9.45
CA LYS A 77 3.26 -23.04 -9.81
C LYS A 77 4.28 -24.12 -9.45
N ARG A 78 5.23 -24.35 -10.37
CA ARG A 78 6.39 -25.21 -10.12
C ARG A 78 7.44 -24.43 -9.35
N VAL A 79 8.03 -25.08 -8.33
CA VAL A 79 9.09 -24.52 -7.48
C VAL A 79 10.20 -25.56 -7.40
N GLU A 80 11.43 -25.15 -7.70
CA GLU A 80 12.60 -26.03 -7.70
C GLU A 80 13.04 -26.40 -6.27
N PRO A 81 13.87 -27.44 -6.08
CA PRO A 81 14.40 -27.79 -4.76
C PRO A 81 15.14 -26.61 -4.11
N GLY A 82 14.77 -26.29 -2.87
CA GLY A 82 15.37 -25.18 -2.10
C GLY A 82 14.96 -23.77 -2.57
N GLU A 83 14.22 -23.65 -3.65
CA GLU A 83 13.72 -22.35 -4.15
C GLU A 83 12.61 -21.80 -3.26
N THR A 84 12.53 -20.48 -3.19
CA THR A 84 11.42 -19.74 -2.60
C THR A 84 10.63 -19.02 -3.69
N LEU A 85 9.37 -19.39 -3.87
CA LEU A 85 8.44 -18.70 -4.74
C LEU A 85 7.96 -17.42 -4.05
N ASN A 86 8.29 -16.25 -4.62
CA ASN A 86 7.79 -14.96 -4.17
C ASN A 86 6.42 -14.69 -4.77
N LEU A 87 5.42 -14.88 -3.95
CA LEU A 87 4.01 -14.67 -4.29
C LEU A 87 3.41 -13.64 -3.34
N SER A 88 2.46 -12.86 -3.81
CA SER A 88 1.64 -11.98 -2.98
C SER A 88 0.18 -11.99 -3.44
N TYR A 89 -0.72 -11.77 -2.49
CA TYR A 89 -2.08 -11.36 -2.80
C TYR A 89 -2.15 -9.84 -2.65
N THR A 90 -2.41 -9.16 -3.74
CA THR A 90 -2.45 -7.68 -3.80
C THR A 90 -3.89 -7.23 -3.68
N VAL A 91 -4.15 -6.25 -2.82
CA VAL A 91 -5.46 -5.64 -2.62
C VAL A 91 -5.38 -4.14 -2.91
N GLU A 92 -6.22 -3.68 -3.83
CA GLU A 92 -6.54 -2.26 -4.00
C GLU A 92 -7.64 -1.93 -2.99
N SER A 93 -7.35 -1.08 -2.01
CA SER A 93 -8.19 -0.90 -0.81
C SER A 93 -9.53 -0.23 -1.06
N GLY A 94 -9.73 0.35 -2.25
CA GLY A 94 -10.98 1.04 -2.58
C GLY A 94 -11.13 2.41 -1.92
N LEU A 95 -12.36 2.93 -1.92
CA LEU A 95 -12.69 4.31 -1.52
C LEU A 95 -13.32 4.41 -0.13
N GLN A 96 -13.58 3.30 0.53
CA GLN A 96 -14.27 3.23 1.82
C GLN A 96 -13.48 2.41 2.83
N SER A 97 -13.64 2.72 4.11
CA SER A 97 -13.12 1.87 5.19
C SER A 97 -13.75 0.48 5.12
N ALA A 98 -12.97 -0.53 5.40
CA ALA A 98 -13.39 -1.93 5.34
C ALA A 98 -12.58 -2.80 6.29
N GLN A 99 -13.17 -3.91 6.70
CA GLN A 99 -12.47 -5.00 7.38
C GLN A 99 -12.65 -6.26 6.54
N ASN A 100 -11.53 -6.77 6.04
CA ASN A 100 -11.49 -7.95 5.21
C ASN A 100 -10.75 -9.06 5.95
N SER A 101 -11.23 -10.29 5.82
CA SER A 101 -10.55 -11.48 6.32
C SER A 101 -10.36 -12.44 5.16
N PHE A 102 -9.11 -12.79 4.87
CA PHE A 102 -8.74 -13.71 3.79
C PHE A 102 -8.25 -15.02 4.38
N LYS A 103 -8.50 -16.11 3.65
CA LYS A 103 -7.92 -17.41 3.95
C LYS A 103 -7.32 -17.97 2.67
N PHE A 104 -6.06 -18.34 2.76
CA PHE A 104 -5.30 -18.97 1.68
C PHE A 104 -4.92 -20.38 2.09
N GLU A 105 -4.91 -21.27 1.12
CA GLU A 105 -4.40 -22.63 1.25
C GLU A 105 -3.27 -22.85 0.24
N VAL A 106 -2.20 -23.48 0.69
CA VAL A 106 -1.08 -23.89 -0.15
C VAL A 106 -0.81 -25.36 0.10
N PHE A 107 -0.76 -26.16 -0.95
CA PHE A 107 -0.49 -27.59 -0.85
C PHE A 107 0.19 -28.13 -2.10
N PRO A 108 0.97 -29.25 -1.98
CA PRO A 108 1.55 -29.91 -3.15
C PRO A 108 0.46 -30.49 -4.05
N LYS A 109 0.58 -30.31 -5.36
CA LYS A 109 -0.35 -30.89 -6.32
C LYS A 109 -0.39 -32.44 -6.18
N GLY A 110 -1.58 -32.95 -5.92
CA GLY A 110 -1.80 -34.37 -5.67
C GLY A 110 -1.80 -34.77 -4.19
N ASN A 111 -1.48 -33.85 -3.27
CA ASN A 111 -1.53 -34.11 -1.83
C ASN A 111 -2.19 -32.95 -1.05
N PRO A 112 -3.50 -32.76 -1.17
CA PRO A 112 -4.22 -31.68 -0.49
C PRO A 112 -4.30 -31.85 1.05
N SER A 113 -4.01 -33.08 1.56
CA SER A 113 -3.95 -33.30 3.02
C SER A 113 -2.79 -32.60 3.71
N ASP A 114 -1.76 -32.20 2.96
CA ASP A 114 -0.59 -31.49 3.48
C ASP A 114 -0.75 -29.96 3.35
N ALA A 115 -1.98 -29.46 3.24
CA ALA A 115 -2.24 -28.05 3.09
C ALA A 115 -1.78 -27.24 4.31
N ILE A 116 -1.08 -26.14 4.04
CA ILE A 116 -0.83 -25.08 5.01
C ILE A 116 -1.84 -23.96 4.75
N GLU A 117 -2.52 -23.55 5.80
CA GLU A 117 -3.47 -22.46 5.77
C GLU A 117 -2.84 -21.18 6.32
N GLN A 118 -3.12 -20.07 5.66
CA GLN A 118 -2.77 -18.73 6.15
C GLN A 118 -4.03 -17.88 6.23
N ALA A 119 -4.37 -17.44 7.44
CA ALA A 119 -5.43 -16.47 7.67
C ALA A 119 -4.80 -15.07 7.72
N VAL A 120 -5.47 -14.09 7.10
CA VAL A 120 -5.02 -12.71 7.04
C VAL A 120 -6.19 -11.77 7.27
N ASN A 121 -6.02 -10.81 8.16
CA ASN A 121 -6.94 -9.72 8.41
C ASN A 121 -6.37 -8.43 7.83
N LEU A 122 -7.15 -7.73 7.05
CA LEU A 122 -6.82 -6.42 6.51
C LEU A 122 -7.83 -5.40 6.99
N VAL A 123 -7.37 -4.43 7.74
CA VAL A 123 -8.17 -3.26 8.14
C VAL A 123 -7.81 -2.11 7.20
N VAL A 124 -8.81 -1.62 6.51
CA VAL A 124 -8.72 -0.41 5.68
C VAL A 124 -9.43 0.70 6.40
N ASP A 125 -8.68 1.68 6.85
CA ASP A 125 -9.23 2.85 7.54
C ASP A 125 -9.32 4.04 6.59
N GLU A 126 -10.26 4.92 6.87
CA GLU A 126 -10.20 6.26 6.32
C GLU A 126 -8.92 6.90 6.86
N ARG A 127 -8.16 7.53 5.97
CA ARG A 127 -7.01 8.29 6.42
C ARG A 127 -7.52 9.34 7.40
N VAL A 128 -7.30 9.12 8.70
CA VAL A 128 -7.39 10.19 9.67
C VAL A 128 -6.23 11.12 9.32
N GLN A 129 -6.52 12.05 8.44
CA GLN A 129 -5.55 13.06 8.06
C GLN A 129 -5.31 13.88 9.31
N ARG A 130 -4.18 13.65 9.98
CA ARG A 130 -3.77 14.53 11.05
C ARG A 130 -3.65 15.91 10.46
N SER A 131 -4.42 16.85 10.99
CA SER A 131 -4.24 18.24 10.60
C SER A 131 -2.80 18.62 10.92
N LEU A 132 -2.08 19.00 9.88
CA LEU A 132 -0.69 19.46 10.01
C LEU A 132 -0.65 20.83 10.66
N TYR A 133 -1.64 21.65 10.33
CA TYR A 133 -1.84 22.96 10.88
C TYR A 133 -3.35 23.25 10.94
N GLN A 134 -3.78 23.86 12.04
CA GLN A 134 -5.16 24.26 12.25
C GLN A 134 -5.21 25.61 12.95
N SER A 135 -5.97 26.52 12.36
CA SER A 135 -6.34 27.80 12.95
C SER A 135 -7.86 28.02 12.80
N LYS A 136 -8.36 29.16 13.25
CA LYS A 136 -9.76 29.54 13.01
C LYS A 136 -10.08 29.69 11.52
N ASP A 137 -9.09 30.09 10.71
CA ASP A 137 -9.24 30.49 9.32
C ASP A 137 -8.94 29.33 8.34
N ILE A 138 -8.10 28.37 8.73
CA ILE A 138 -7.69 27.25 7.85
C ILE A 138 -7.34 25.99 8.63
N THR A 139 -7.70 24.86 8.06
CA THR A 139 -7.16 23.55 8.41
C THR A 139 -6.45 22.97 7.19
N ILE A 140 -5.23 22.46 7.35
CA ILE A 140 -4.47 21.82 6.28
C ILE A 140 -3.89 20.49 6.78
N HIS A 141 -3.92 19.50 5.90
CA HIS A 141 -3.43 18.17 6.18
C HIS A 141 -2.06 17.91 5.55
N ASP A 142 -1.41 16.83 5.95
CA ASP A 142 -0.09 16.50 5.39
C ASP A 142 -0.20 16.04 3.94
N VAL A 143 0.89 16.23 3.18
CA VAL A 143 0.99 15.83 1.78
C VAL A 143 0.97 14.31 1.61
N TYR A 144 0.28 13.83 0.58
CA TYR A 144 0.28 12.42 0.22
C TYR A 144 0.12 12.20 -1.30
N PRO A 145 0.64 11.06 -1.81
CA PRO A 145 1.60 10.18 -1.16
C PRO A 145 2.93 10.89 -0.89
N ASN A 146 3.68 10.42 0.12
CA ASN A 146 5.05 10.84 0.34
C ASN A 146 5.87 9.63 0.78
N PRO A 147 6.72 9.03 -0.07
CA PRO A 147 7.21 9.54 -1.37
C PRO A 147 6.15 9.63 -2.46
N VAL A 148 6.33 10.60 -3.35
CA VAL A 148 5.49 10.86 -4.52
C VAL A 148 6.19 10.45 -5.81
N GLN A 149 5.42 10.00 -6.80
CA GLN A 149 5.90 9.72 -8.17
C GLN A 149 5.49 10.87 -9.10
N ASP A 150 4.22 10.94 -9.46
CA ASP A 150 3.74 11.88 -10.48
C ASP A 150 3.01 13.08 -9.87
N GLN A 151 2.24 12.87 -8.81
CA GLN A 151 1.38 13.88 -8.22
C GLN A 151 1.25 13.73 -6.72
N ALA A 152 1.49 14.80 -5.98
CA ALA A 152 1.20 14.91 -4.56
C ALA A 152 -0.10 15.67 -4.31
N ILE A 153 -0.79 15.34 -3.24
CA ILE A 153 -2.08 15.92 -2.86
C ILE A 153 -1.97 16.49 -1.45
N ILE A 154 -2.56 17.65 -1.24
CA ILE A 154 -2.75 18.23 0.08
C ILE A 154 -4.23 18.58 0.21
N ASP A 155 -4.90 17.99 1.20
CA ASP A 155 -6.28 18.34 1.52
C ASP A 155 -6.28 19.51 2.52
N TYR A 156 -7.22 20.43 2.33
CA TYR A 156 -7.34 21.61 3.17
C TYR A 156 -8.78 22.11 3.24
N LYS A 157 -9.05 22.98 4.21
CA LYS A 157 -10.30 23.72 4.32
C LYS A 157 -10.00 25.14 4.77
N ILE A 158 -10.39 26.11 3.97
CA ILE A 158 -10.35 27.54 4.31
C ILE A 158 -11.74 27.89 4.86
N ASN A 159 -11.77 28.52 6.02
CA ASN A 159 -13.01 28.93 6.71
C ASN A 159 -13.25 30.45 6.65
N SER A 160 -12.35 31.21 6.00
CA SER A 160 -12.41 32.68 5.93
C SER A 160 -11.95 33.15 4.56
N ASP A 161 -12.76 33.96 3.91
CA ASP A 161 -12.47 34.62 2.65
C ASP A 161 -11.50 35.81 2.79
N LEU A 162 -11.14 36.15 4.02
CA LEU A 162 -10.31 37.33 4.32
C LEU A 162 -8.81 37.05 4.24
N ILE A 163 -8.41 35.79 4.06
CA ILE A 163 -7.01 35.37 4.02
C ILE A 163 -6.58 34.96 2.62
N LYS A 164 -5.34 35.25 2.26
CA LYS A 164 -4.70 34.69 1.06
C LYS A 164 -3.79 33.55 1.44
N VAL A 165 -4.03 32.39 0.88
CA VAL A 165 -3.27 31.18 1.22
C VAL A 165 -2.60 30.65 -0.03
N LYS A 166 -1.31 30.29 0.10
CA LYS A 166 -0.55 29.62 -0.96
C LYS A 166 0.45 28.61 -0.41
N ILE A 167 0.78 27.66 -1.25
CA ILE A 167 1.88 26.73 -1.03
C ILE A 167 2.98 27.03 -2.04
N VAL A 168 4.22 27.11 -1.56
CA VAL A 168 5.41 27.25 -2.40
C VAL A 168 6.24 25.98 -2.28
N LEU A 169 6.45 25.30 -3.41
CA LEU A 169 7.36 24.17 -3.51
C LEU A 169 8.76 24.67 -3.81
N GLN A 170 9.77 24.16 -3.09
CA GLN A 170 11.16 24.57 -3.20
C GLN A 170 12.09 23.36 -3.23
N ASN A 171 13.22 23.48 -3.92
CA ASN A 171 14.29 22.50 -3.83
C ASN A 171 15.12 22.70 -2.53
N VAL A 172 16.11 21.84 -2.31
CA VAL A 172 17.00 21.89 -1.12
C VAL A 172 17.81 23.17 -1.00
N LEU A 173 17.97 23.95 -2.08
CA LEU A 173 18.64 25.25 -2.09
C LEU A 173 17.68 26.42 -1.86
N GLY A 174 16.40 26.15 -1.60
CA GLY A 174 15.37 27.16 -1.42
C GLY A 174 14.86 27.82 -2.71
N ARG A 175 15.28 27.31 -3.89
CA ARG A 175 14.77 27.81 -5.17
C ARG A 175 13.33 27.36 -5.37
N PRO A 176 12.39 28.30 -5.65
CA PRO A 176 11.00 27.93 -5.98
C PRO A 176 10.91 27.05 -7.23
N MET A 177 10.15 25.99 -7.11
CA MET A 177 9.85 25.02 -8.19
C MET A 177 8.39 25.08 -8.63
N GLY A 178 7.50 25.64 -7.78
CA GLY A 178 6.09 25.85 -8.06
C GLY A 178 5.42 26.66 -6.96
N GLU A 179 4.36 27.38 -7.33
CA GLU A 179 3.54 28.15 -6.43
C GLU A 179 2.08 27.82 -6.70
N TYR A 180 1.31 27.54 -5.65
CA TYR A 180 -0.05 27.04 -5.72
C TYR A 180 -0.94 27.86 -4.80
N GLU A 181 -1.84 28.65 -5.36
CA GLU A 181 -2.85 29.37 -4.60
C GLU A 181 -3.96 28.42 -4.15
N LEU A 182 -4.42 28.58 -2.91
CA LEU A 182 -5.49 27.79 -2.34
C LEU A 182 -6.78 28.63 -2.32
N SER A 183 -7.84 28.06 -2.86
CA SER A 183 -9.16 28.69 -2.92
C SER A 183 -10.09 28.12 -1.84
N GLU A 184 -10.97 28.93 -1.27
CA GLU A 184 -12.02 28.47 -0.36
C GLU A 184 -13.07 27.56 -1.06
N ALA A 185 -13.18 27.69 -2.39
CA ALA A 185 -14.09 26.86 -3.20
C ALA A 185 -13.58 25.42 -3.35
N ASP A 186 -12.31 25.18 -3.11
CA ASP A 186 -11.65 23.89 -3.23
C ASP A 186 -11.28 23.32 -1.86
N THR A 187 -11.22 22.00 -1.79
CA THR A 187 -10.81 21.27 -0.57
C THR A 187 -9.50 20.52 -0.76
N ARG A 188 -8.89 20.65 -1.94
CA ARG A 188 -7.72 19.87 -2.33
C ARG A 188 -6.88 20.59 -3.35
N ILE A 189 -5.57 20.55 -3.16
CA ILE A 189 -4.59 21.01 -4.15
C ILE A 189 -3.75 19.82 -4.65
N LYS A 190 -3.44 19.82 -5.93
CA LYS A 190 -2.57 18.85 -6.60
C LYS A 190 -1.26 19.50 -6.98
N ILE A 191 -0.17 18.96 -6.51
CA ILE A 191 1.19 19.38 -6.82
C ILE A 191 1.75 18.40 -7.85
N GLN A 192 1.98 18.85 -9.07
CA GLN A 192 2.60 18.04 -10.13
C GLN A 192 4.08 17.87 -9.82
N THR A 193 4.57 16.64 -9.92
CA THR A 193 5.96 16.29 -9.62
C THR A 193 6.63 15.48 -10.72
N ASP A 194 5.92 15.20 -11.81
CA ASP A 194 6.38 14.44 -12.98
C ASP A 194 7.56 15.11 -13.69
N ASP A 195 7.61 16.45 -13.71
CA ASP A 195 8.72 17.24 -14.28
C ASP A 195 9.89 17.45 -13.31
N LEU A 196 9.76 17.02 -12.05
CA LEU A 196 10.79 17.22 -11.03
C LEU A 196 11.79 16.05 -11.01
N PRO A 197 13.11 16.30 -10.94
CA PRO A 197 14.09 15.26 -10.67
C PRO A 197 13.80 14.51 -9.37
N PRO A 198 14.08 13.19 -9.27
CA PRO A 198 14.01 12.48 -8.01
C PRO A 198 14.87 13.14 -6.94
N GLY A 199 14.32 13.32 -5.74
CA GLY A 199 15.03 14.00 -4.68
C GLY A 199 14.14 14.51 -3.55
N ILE A 200 14.74 15.32 -2.70
CA ILE A 200 14.07 15.98 -1.58
C ILE A 200 13.70 17.40 -1.97
N TYR A 201 12.46 17.73 -1.71
CA TYR A 201 11.88 19.07 -1.87
C TYR A 201 11.21 19.48 -0.55
N PHE A 202 10.89 20.75 -0.45
CA PHE A 202 10.16 21.33 0.67
C PHE A 202 8.96 22.10 0.16
N TYR A 203 7.84 22.00 0.84
CA TYR A 203 6.71 22.87 0.61
C TYR A 203 6.46 23.74 1.86
N THR A 204 6.19 25.00 1.62
CA THR A 204 5.92 25.98 2.67
C THR A 204 4.53 26.55 2.48
N LEU A 205 3.73 26.52 3.55
CA LEU A 205 2.43 27.22 3.60
C LEU A 205 2.65 28.69 3.94
N TYR A 206 2.07 29.55 3.16
CA TYR A 206 2.01 31.00 3.42
C TYR A 206 0.54 31.42 3.64
N ILE A 207 0.32 32.23 4.68
CA ILE A 207 -0.94 32.92 4.96
C ILE A 207 -0.62 34.41 5.02
N ASP A 208 -1.27 35.21 4.18
CA ASP A 208 -1.04 36.65 4.05
C ASP A 208 0.45 37.01 3.96
N HIS A 209 1.18 36.31 3.10
CA HIS A 209 2.63 36.43 2.88
C HIS A 209 3.54 35.93 4.02
N ASN A 210 2.99 35.49 5.14
CA ASN A 210 3.76 34.95 6.25
C ASN A 210 3.92 33.42 6.10
N GLY A 211 5.16 32.93 6.13
CA GLY A 211 5.45 31.49 6.17
C GLY A 211 5.03 30.90 7.51
N VAL A 212 4.13 29.93 7.47
CA VAL A 212 3.54 29.31 8.67
C VAL A 212 4.28 28.04 9.07
N PHE A 213 4.54 27.18 8.10
CA PHE A 213 5.34 25.98 8.30
C PHE A 213 5.97 25.50 6.98
N THR A 214 7.02 24.69 7.12
CA THR A 214 7.68 24.00 6.00
C THR A 214 7.72 22.51 6.27
N ARG A 215 7.47 21.68 5.23
CA ARG A 215 7.53 20.22 5.29
C ARG A 215 8.28 19.65 4.11
N LYS A 216 8.84 18.47 4.35
CA LYS A 216 9.58 17.72 3.35
C LYS A 216 8.63 16.88 2.50
N ILE A 217 8.90 16.86 1.20
CA ILE A 217 8.31 15.92 0.23
C ILE A 217 9.44 15.20 -0.51
N MET A 218 9.29 13.91 -0.73
CA MET A 218 10.27 13.08 -1.42
C MET A 218 9.70 12.66 -2.77
N VAL A 219 10.37 13.04 -3.86
CA VAL A 219 10.03 12.63 -5.22
C VAL A 219 10.84 11.38 -5.57
N ARG A 220 10.16 10.33 -6.05
CA ARG A 220 10.76 9.08 -6.55
C ARG A 220 10.22 8.77 -7.95
N ARG A 221 10.99 8.04 -8.69
CA ARG A 221 10.60 7.41 -9.96
C ARG A 221 10.88 5.91 -9.91
#